data_ebfd9154fb6f651984309a0dfbb8209f
#
_entry.id   ebfd9154fb6f651984309a0dfbb8209f
#
_cell.length_a   1.000
_cell.length_b   1.000
_cell.length_c   1.000
_cell.angle_alpha   90.00
_cell.angle_beta   90.00
_cell.angle_gamma   90.00
#
_symmetry.space_group_name_H-M   'P 1'
#
loop_
_entity.id
_entity.type
_entity.pdbx_description
1 polymer ?
#
loop_
_entity_poly.entity_id
_entity_poly.type
_entity_poly.pdbx_seq_one_letter_code
_entity_poly.pdbx_strand_id
1 'polypeptide(L)'
;MFPEAIFIPGYIRCDRGIILDRELKKLMGQARREKRIRRMLSCLYGDEKMLSVREGAQGKIFCPWQKNTSDTETQDMLFYYRQIRSDGDREFQEQQREILEMLARMRLTQCELKDVRKRIAQYETEEKALSGCEGRYQQKLEQIHAEENEILQKEIRLEQMNIDKTELQEAMDAGNLAMAAARSVYESLSMAERWGTRELSGGSLISDVVKYNHMETAQKRMENLQVMISRFRTQLSEFQIQEKLHVSIYGFRQYADIFPDNLFSDQELHIRIKMAKEQVMGMEKKIDHVIAGLKAAKLSLLDRERKIEKELNHWSVAGSA
;
A
#
# COMPACT_ATOMS: atom_id res chain seq x y z
N MET A 1 30.45 42.08 25.39
CA MET A 1 29.37 41.78 26.36
C MET A 1 28.33 41.01 25.56
N PHE A 2 28.33 39.69 25.65
CA PHE A 2 27.31 38.85 24.97
C PHE A 2 26.06 38.88 25.86
N PRO A 3 24.86 39.12 25.29
CA PRO A 3 23.65 39.03 26.06
C PRO A 3 23.46 37.57 26.54
N GLU A 4 23.18 37.43 27.83
CA GLU A 4 22.90 36.14 28.44
C GLU A 4 21.77 35.43 27.68
N ALA A 5 22.09 34.27 27.11
CA ALA A 5 21.09 33.42 26.49
C ALA A 5 20.20 32.86 27.61
N ILE A 6 18.97 33.29 27.70
CA ILE A 6 17.98 32.72 28.60
C ILE A 6 17.70 31.30 28.09
N PHE A 7 18.24 30.33 28.79
CA PHE A 7 18.04 28.90 28.51
C PHE A 7 16.67 28.50 29.06
N ILE A 8 15.69 28.33 28.18
CA ILE A 8 14.40 27.73 28.50
C ILE A 8 14.43 26.31 27.93
N PRO A 9 14.07 25.25 28.72
CA PRO A 9 14.15 23.87 28.27
C PRO A 9 13.30 23.64 27.02
N GLY A 10 13.95 23.44 25.84
CA GLY A 10 13.32 23.13 24.57
C GLY A 10 13.49 24.18 23.46
N TYR A 11 14.16 25.32 23.70
CA TYR A 11 14.46 26.30 22.64
C TYR A 11 15.68 27.19 22.99
N ILE A 12 16.33 27.66 21.95
CA ILE A 12 17.46 28.60 22.04
C ILE A 12 16.96 29.95 21.53
N ARG A 13 17.00 30.97 22.37
CA ARG A 13 16.74 32.37 22.00
C ARG A 13 17.98 32.93 21.32
N CYS A 14 17.93 33.11 20.00
CA CYS A 14 18.97 33.80 19.24
C CYS A 14 18.44 35.16 18.79
N ASP A 15 19.33 36.09 18.36
CA ASP A 15 18.98 37.40 17.80
C ASP A 15 18.02 37.36 16.57
N ARG A 16 17.72 36.17 16.05
CA ARG A 16 16.80 35.91 14.93
C ARG A 16 15.45 35.33 15.36
N GLY A 17 15.10 35.32 16.65
CA GLY A 17 13.84 34.76 17.15
C GLY A 17 14.05 33.42 17.91
N ILE A 18 12.95 32.85 18.33
CA ILE A 18 12.93 31.57 19.05
C ILE A 18 13.01 30.46 17.99
N ILE A 19 14.03 29.63 18.05
CA ILE A 19 14.19 28.48 17.15
C ILE A 19 13.81 27.22 17.92
N LEU A 20 12.94 26.41 17.33
CA LEU A 20 12.59 25.09 17.86
C LEU A 20 13.85 24.25 18.00
N ASP A 21 14.13 23.78 19.22
CA ASP A 21 15.31 22.99 19.52
C ASP A 21 15.34 21.72 18.66
N ARG A 22 16.52 21.37 18.17
CA ARG A 22 16.76 20.18 17.38
C ARG A 22 16.28 18.89 18.06
N GLU A 23 16.40 18.83 19.39
CA GLU A 23 15.93 17.70 20.18
C GLU A 23 14.40 17.59 20.21
N LEU A 24 13.71 18.72 20.36
CA LEU A 24 12.24 18.76 20.32
C LEU A 24 11.71 18.37 18.93
N LYS A 25 12.32 18.87 17.85
CA LYS A 25 11.98 18.45 16.48
C LYS A 25 12.15 16.96 16.28
N LYS A 26 13.27 16.40 16.75
CA LYS A 26 13.53 14.95 16.69
C LYS A 26 12.48 14.16 17.49
N LEU A 27 12.18 14.60 18.70
CA LEU A 27 11.20 13.94 19.56
C LEU A 27 9.80 13.99 18.95
N MET A 28 9.43 15.11 18.34
CA MET A 28 8.16 15.30 17.62
C MET A 28 8.03 14.32 16.46
N GLY A 29 9.07 14.19 15.64
CA GLY A 29 9.11 13.21 14.54
C GLY A 29 8.99 11.77 15.04
N GLN A 30 9.70 11.44 16.15
CA GLN A 30 9.65 10.11 16.75
C GLN A 30 8.26 9.79 17.34
N ALA A 31 7.65 10.73 18.05
CA ALA A 31 6.32 10.58 18.62
C ALA A 31 5.25 10.40 17.54
N ARG A 32 5.34 11.19 16.45
CA ARG A 32 4.45 11.04 15.30
C ARG A 32 4.62 9.67 14.65
N ARG A 33 5.87 9.23 14.48
CA ARG A 33 6.19 7.92 13.90
C ARG A 33 5.69 6.78 14.77
N GLU A 34 5.84 6.85 16.10
CA GLU A 34 5.30 5.88 17.06
C GLU A 34 3.78 5.74 16.90
N LYS A 35 3.05 6.86 16.89
CA LYS A 35 1.60 6.88 16.72
C LYS A 35 1.18 6.31 15.37
N ARG A 36 1.93 6.62 14.31
CA ARG A 36 1.72 6.13 12.97
C ARG A 36 1.86 4.61 12.91
N ILE A 37 2.95 4.07 13.45
CA ILE A 37 3.23 2.63 13.48
C ILE A 37 2.11 1.88 14.20
N ARG A 38 1.61 2.36 15.33
CA ARG A 38 0.49 1.74 16.04
C ARG A 38 -0.76 1.64 15.19
N ARG A 39 -1.09 2.67 14.40
CA ARG A 39 -2.23 2.61 13.46
C ARG A 39 -2.00 1.62 12.34
N MET A 40 -0.80 1.60 11.76
CA MET A 40 -0.43 0.65 10.72
C MET A 40 -0.50 -0.79 11.23
N LEU A 41 0.01 -1.07 12.42
CA LEU A 41 -0.08 -2.37 13.05
C LEU A 41 -1.53 -2.79 13.28
N SER A 42 -2.39 -1.91 13.78
CA SER A 42 -3.81 -2.20 13.95
C SER A 42 -4.49 -2.59 12.62
N CYS A 43 -4.16 -1.90 11.52
CA CYS A 43 -4.64 -2.23 10.18
C CYS A 43 -4.11 -3.59 9.72
N LEU A 44 -2.81 -3.83 9.88
CA LEU A 44 -2.14 -5.06 9.44
C LEU A 44 -2.60 -6.30 10.22
N TYR A 45 -2.85 -6.20 11.52
CA TYR A 45 -3.43 -7.31 12.29
C TYR A 45 -4.85 -7.64 11.83
N GLY A 46 -5.63 -6.62 11.46
CA GLY A 46 -6.94 -6.83 10.82
C GLY A 46 -6.81 -7.58 9.49
N ASP A 47 -5.90 -7.14 8.64
CA ASP A 47 -5.61 -7.78 7.35
C ASP A 47 -5.10 -9.22 7.54
N GLU A 48 -4.15 -9.46 8.46
CA GLU A 48 -3.64 -10.80 8.75
C GLU A 48 -4.75 -11.75 9.19
N LYS A 49 -5.62 -11.30 10.09
CA LYS A 49 -6.75 -12.11 10.55
C LYS A 49 -7.67 -12.48 9.40
N MET A 50 -8.03 -11.52 8.55
CA MET A 50 -8.90 -11.76 7.39
C MET A 50 -8.26 -12.73 6.39
N LEU A 51 -6.98 -12.54 6.07
CA LEU A 51 -6.23 -13.40 5.14
C LEU A 51 -6.03 -14.80 5.69
N SER A 52 -5.76 -14.96 7.00
CA SER A 52 -5.63 -16.27 7.64
C SER A 52 -6.95 -17.06 7.64
N VAL A 53 -8.09 -16.37 7.83
CA VAL A 53 -9.42 -17.00 7.70
C VAL A 53 -9.65 -17.44 6.26
N ARG A 54 -9.31 -16.60 5.27
CA ARG A 54 -9.42 -16.92 3.83
C ARG A 54 -8.55 -18.10 3.45
N GLU A 55 -7.28 -18.11 3.86
CA GLU A 55 -6.35 -19.23 3.65
C GLU A 55 -6.88 -20.53 4.24
N GLY A 56 -7.38 -20.50 5.49
CA GLY A 56 -7.97 -21.67 6.16
C GLY A 56 -9.23 -22.19 5.46
N ALA A 57 -10.08 -21.31 4.94
CA ALA A 57 -11.26 -21.68 4.17
C ALA A 57 -10.86 -22.36 2.83
N GLN A 58 -9.92 -21.75 2.10
CA GLN A 58 -9.37 -22.30 0.85
C GLN A 58 -8.70 -23.66 1.08
N GLY A 59 -7.92 -23.83 2.14
CA GLY A 59 -7.28 -25.09 2.50
C GLY A 59 -8.26 -26.21 2.81
N LYS A 60 -9.40 -25.91 3.45
CA LYS A 60 -10.44 -26.92 3.72
C LYS A 60 -11.11 -27.43 2.44
N ILE A 61 -11.29 -26.57 1.46
CA ILE A 61 -11.87 -26.94 0.16
C ILE A 61 -10.84 -27.77 -0.64
N PHE A 62 -9.56 -27.45 -0.54
CA PHE A 62 -8.48 -28.11 -1.29
C PHE A 62 -8.01 -29.44 -0.68
N CYS A 63 -8.08 -29.61 0.63
CA CYS A 63 -7.59 -30.80 1.34
C CYS A 63 -8.13 -32.15 0.84
N PRO A 64 -9.41 -32.30 0.39
CA PRO A 64 -9.89 -33.56 -0.19
C PRO A 64 -9.17 -33.97 -1.49
N TRP A 65 -8.69 -33.00 -2.27
CA TRP A 65 -7.99 -33.21 -3.54
C TRP A 65 -6.51 -33.54 -3.37
N GLN A 66 -5.89 -33.05 -2.29
CA GLN A 66 -4.47 -33.26 -1.99
C GLN A 66 -4.13 -34.70 -1.63
N LYS A 67 -5.13 -35.49 -1.19
CA LYS A 67 -4.92 -36.90 -0.84
C LYS A 67 -4.60 -37.82 -2.03
N ASN A 68 -4.80 -37.34 -3.26
CA ASN A 68 -4.59 -38.10 -4.49
C ASN A 68 -3.32 -37.68 -5.26
N THR A 69 -2.55 -36.68 -4.80
CA THR A 69 -1.36 -36.18 -5.49
C THR A 69 -0.16 -36.17 -4.54
N SER A 70 0.99 -36.69 -4.98
CA SER A 70 2.22 -36.72 -4.18
C SER A 70 2.79 -35.30 -3.98
N ASP A 71 3.30 -35.03 -2.78
CA ASP A 71 3.65 -33.72 -2.21
C ASP A 71 4.68 -32.85 -2.98
N THR A 72 5.35 -33.38 -3.99
CA THR A 72 6.44 -32.68 -4.70
C THR A 72 6.03 -31.90 -5.94
N GLU A 73 4.85 -32.15 -6.48
CA GLU A 73 4.44 -31.64 -7.82
C GLU A 73 3.44 -30.48 -7.79
N THR A 74 2.92 -30.12 -6.63
CA THR A 74 1.94 -29.04 -6.46
C THR A 74 2.49 -27.63 -6.75
N GLN A 75 3.79 -27.51 -6.99
CA GLN A 75 4.42 -26.22 -7.25
C GLN A 75 4.40 -25.80 -8.73
N ASP A 76 4.14 -26.70 -9.64
CA ASP A 76 4.24 -26.41 -11.07
C ASP A 76 2.87 -26.37 -11.74
N MET A 77 2.27 -25.15 -11.81
CA MET A 77 1.01 -24.92 -12.55
C MET A 77 1.09 -25.37 -14.01
N LEU A 78 2.26 -25.30 -14.63
CA LEU A 78 2.53 -25.75 -15.99
C LEU A 78 2.39 -27.28 -16.14
N PHE A 79 2.72 -28.04 -15.08
CA PHE A 79 2.54 -29.49 -15.10
C PHE A 79 1.05 -29.86 -15.20
N TYR A 80 0.20 -29.24 -14.40
CA TYR A 80 -1.24 -29.47 -14.44
C TYR A 80 -1.87 -29.04 -15.78
N TYR A 81 -1.44 -27.91 -16.35
CA TYR A 81 -1.88 -27.49 -17.69
C TYR A 81 -1.52 -28.47 -18.79
N ARG A 82 -0.36 -29.13 -18.74
CA ARG A 82 0.06 -30.15 -19.70
C ARG A 82 -0.79 -31.42 -19.59
N GLN A 83 -1.19 -31.78 -18.36
CA GLN A 83 -1.97 -32.98 -18.09
C GLN A 83 -3.44 -32.84 -18.53
N ILE A 84 -4.04 -31.64 -18.36
CA ILE A 84 -5.41 -31.35 -18.79
C ILE A 84 -5.63 -31.59 -20.30
N ARG A 85 -4.60 -31.46 -21.09
CA ARG A 85 -4.69 -31.54 -22.56
C ARG A 85 -4.71 -32.99 -23.10
N SER A 86 -4.33 -33.97 -22.29
CA SER A 86 -4.20 -35.35 -22.77
C SER A 86 -5.50 -36.17 -22.72
N ASP A 87 -6.48 -35.79 -21.91
CA ASP A 87 -7.69 -36.58 -21.69
C ASP A 87 -8.95 -35.82 -22.13
N GLY A 88 -9.67 -36.38 -23.11
CA GLY A 88 -10.81 -35.78 -23.80
C GLY A 88 -12.14 -35.76 -23.03
N ASP A 89 -12.15 -35.97 -21.71
CA ASP A 89 -13.37 -35.97 -20.90
C ASP A 89 -13.67 -34.57 -20.36
N ARG A 90 -14.81 -33.97 -20.77
CA ARG A 90 -15.19 -32.60 -20.40
C ARG A 90 -15.37 -32.39 -18.91
N GLU A 91 -15.91 -33.37 -18.19
CA GLU A 91 -16.17 -33.30 -16.76
C GLU A 91 -14.85 -33.30 -15.96
N PHE A 92 -13.88 -34.06 -16.39
CA PHE A 92 -12.53 -34.09 -15.83
C PHE A 92 -11.77 -32.77 -16.07
N GLN A 93 -11.91 -32.18 -17.27
CA GLN A 93 -11.33 -30.88 -17.60
C GLN A 93 -11.91 -29.76 -16.73
N GLU A 94 -13.21 -29.79 -16.42
CA GLU A 94 -13.89 -28.79 -15.61
C GLU A 94 -13.43 -28.85 -14.14
N GLN A 95 -13.30 -30.05 -13.58
CA GLN A 95 -12.77 -30.26 -12.22
C GLN A 95 -11.30 -29.81 -12.09
N GLN A 96 -10.45 -30.13 -13.05
CA GLN A 96 -9.05 -29.68 -13.06
C GLN A 96 -8.94 -28.14 -13.14
N ARG A 97 -9.84 -27.49 -13.88
CA ARG A 97 -9.94 -26.04 -13.97
C ARG A 97 -10.25 -25.40 -12.64
N GLU A 98 -11.24 -25.91 -11.90
CA GLU A 98 -11.59 -25.43 -10.57
C GLU A 98 -10.42 -25.53 -9.60
N ILE A 99 -9.64 -26.62 -9.69
CA ILE A 99 -8.43 -26.81 -8.88
C ILE A 99 -7.39 -25.75 -9.19
N LEU A 100 -7.13 -25.45 -10.47
CA LEU A 100 -6.15 -24.42 -10.86
C LEU A 100 -6.57 -23.01 -10.40
N GLU A 101 -7.84 -22.69 -10.52
CA GLU A 101 -8.38 -21.42 -10.02
C GLU A 101 -8.21 -21.32 -8.51
N MET A 102 -8.49 -22.38 -7.79
CA MET A 102 -8.32 -22.43 -6.33
C MET A 102 -6.86 -22.28 -5.93
N LEU A 103 -5.93 -22.96 -6.62
CA LEU A 103 -4.48 -22.82 -6.40
C LEU A 103 -3.99 -21.40 -6.65
N ALA A 104 -4.47 -20.76 -7.72
CA ALA A 104 -4.13 -19.36 -8.01
C ALA A 104 -4.60 -18.41 -6.89
N ARG A 105 -5.83 -18.58 -6.42
CA ARG A 105 -6.38 -17.81 -5.28
C ARG A 105 -5.59 -18.05 -3.99
N MET A 106 -5.24 -19.30 -3.69
CA MET A 106 -4.43 -19.63 -2.53
C MET A 106 -3.06 -18.96 -2.59
N ARG A 107 -2.39 -18.97 -3.75
CA ARG A 107 -1.10 -18.29 -3.94
C ARG A 107 -1.20 -16.79 -3.70
N LEU A 108 -2.21 -16.13 -4.25
CA LEU A 108 -2.45 -14.70 -4.02
C LEU A 108 -2.59 -14.40 -2.52
N THR A 109 -3.44 -15.17 -1.84
CA THR A 109 -3.66 -15.02 -0.39
C THR A 109 -2.37 -15.25 0.40
N GLN A 110 -1.58 -16.27 0.06
CA GLN A 110 -0.32 -16.60 0.72
C GLN A 110 0.75 -15.52 0.49
N CYS A 111 0.88 -14.99 -0.73
CA CYS A 111 1.80 -13.89 -1.03
C CYS A 111 1.47 -12.64 -0.22
N GLU A 112 0.20 -12.26 -0.16
CA GLU A 112 -0.26 -11.12 0.62
C GLU A 112 -0.03 -11.34 2.12
N LEU A 113 -0.40 -12.52 2.64
CA LEU A 113 -0.22 -12.87 4.05
C LEU A 113 1.26 -12.86 4.46
N LYS A 114 2.14 -13.37 3.60
CA LYS A 114 3.59 -13.33 3.83
C LYS A 114 4.13 -11.90 3.90
N ASP A 115 3.69 -11.00 3.01
CA ASP A 115 4.10 -9.59 3.04
C ASP A 115 3.54 -8.88 4.28
N VAL A 116 2.27 -9.11 4.63
CA VAL A 116 1.63 -8.55 5.83
C VAL A 116 2.39 -8.96 7.08
N ARG A 117 2.69 -10.25 7.28
CA ARG A 117 3.46 -10.76 8.42
C ARG A 117 4.85 -10.16 8.49
N LYS A 118 5.53 -10.01 7.36
CA LYS A 118 6.85 -9.36 7.31
C LYS A 118 6.78 -7.90 7.77
N ARG A 119 5.75 -7.15 7.34
CA ARG A 119 5.54 -5.76 7.75
C ARG A 119 5.19 -5.65 9.24
N ILE A 120 4.35 -6.54 9.75
CA ILE A 120 4.05 -6.60 11.19
C ILE A 120 5.34 -6.72 11.99
N ALA A 121 6.18 -7.72 11.69
CA ALA A 121 7.44 -7.93 12.40
C ALA A 121 8.39 -6.71 12.33
N GLN A 122 8.45 -6.03 11.18
CA GLN A 122 9.23 -4.80 11.01
C GLN A 122 8.69 -3.67 11.90
N TYR A 123 7.39 -3.42 11.86
CA TYR A 123 6.77 -2.33 12.62
C TYR A 123 6.73 -2.60 14.13
N GLU A 124 6.56 -3.85 14.57
CA GLU A 124 6.71 -4.20 15.99
C GLU A 124 8.11 -3.90 16.54
N THR A 125 9.14 -4.17 15.72
CA THR A 125 10.52 -3.87 16.09
C THR A 125 10.73 -2.35 16.18
N GLU A 126 10.19 -1.59 15.24
CA GLU A 126 10.27 -0.14 15.23
C GLU A 126 9.44 0.50 16.36
N GLU A 127 8.26 -0.02 16.65
CA GLU A 127 7.43 0.42 17.79
C GLU A 127 8.15 0.27 19.11
N LYS A 128 8.80 -0.87 19.34
CA LYS A 128 9.62 -1.09 20.55
C LYS A 128 10.74 -0.08 20.67
N ALA A 129 11.40 0.25 19.55
CA ALA A 129 12.49 1.25 19.55
C ALA A 129 12.00 2.68 19.82
N LEU A 130 10.76 3.01 19.48
CA LEU A 130 10.15 4.32 19.64
C LEU A 130 9.29 4.43 20.91
N SER A 131 9.15 3.37 21.67
CA SER A 131 8.26 3.30 22.82
C SER A 131 8.50 4.46 23.80
N GLY A 132 7.40 5.15 24.17
CA GLY A 132 7.40 6.27 25.10
C GLY A 132 7.77 7.64 24.51
N CYS A 133 8.08 7.73 23.21
CA CYS A 133 8.36 9.02 22.56
C CYS A 133 7.13 9.93 22.55
N GLU A 134 5.94 9.35 22.32
CA GLU A 134 4.67 10.09 22.33
C GLU A 134 4.40 10.71 23.70
N GLY A 135 4.55 9.95 24.79
CA GLY A 135 4.35 10.46 26.15
C GLY A 135 5.33 11.59 26.51
N ARG A 136 6.61 11.42 26.16
CA ARG A 136 7.63 12.47 26.38
C ARG A 136 7.34 13.73 25.56
N TYR A 137 6.85 13.59 24.35
CA TYR A 137 6.48 14.72 23.51
C TYR A 137 5.26 15.46 24.07
N GLN A 138 4.23 14.75 24.55
CA GLN A 138 3.05 15.36 25.16
C GLN A 138 3.42 16.15 26.43
N GLN A 139 4.25 15.61 27.30
CA GLN A 139 4.74 16.33 28.49
C GLN A 139 5.48 17.62 28.13
N LYS A 140 6.33 17.59 27.09
CA LYS A 140 7.01 18.81 26.61
C LYS A 140 6.04 19.82 26.00
N LEU A 141 5.02 19.37 25.26
CA LEU A 141 3.98 20.25 24.72
C LEU A 141 3.19 20.96 25.82
N GLU A 142 2.79 20.23 26.87
CA GLU A 142 2.08 20.82 28.00
C GLU A 142 2.91 21.91 28.68
N GLN A 143 4.22 21.70 28.83
CA GLN A 143 5.14 22.73 29.37
C GLN A 143 5.19 23.98 28.48
N ILE A 144 5.25 23.80 27.16
CA ILE A 144 5.29 24.87 26.17
C ILE A 144 3.97 25.65 26.13
N HIS A 145 2.83 24.96 26.20
CA HIS A 145 1.52 25.59 26.21
C HIS A 145 1.29 26.44 27.46
N ALA A 146 1.89 26.06 28.59
CA ALA A 146 1.84 26.84 29.81
C ALA A 146 2.60 28.19 29.72
N GLU A 147 3.51 28.33 28.76
CA GLU A 147 4.30 29.53 28.52
C GLU A 147 3.65 30.58 27.59
N GLU A 148 2.46 30.29 27.01
CA GLU A 148 1.67 31.16 26.10
C GLU A 148 2.48 31.78 24.93
N ASN A 149 3.45 31.04 24.37
CA ASN A 149 4.35 31.56 23.35
C ASN A 149 3.80 31.26 21.94
N GLU A 150 3.15 32.27 21.32
CA GLU A 150 2.56 32.16 19.96
C GLU A 150 3.57 31.79 18.87
N ILE A 151 4.78 32.30 18.96
CA ILE A 151 5.83 32.04 17.96
C ILE A 151 6.20 30.56 17.99
N LEU A 152 6.44 30.03 19.16
CA LEU A 152 6.79 28.64 19.36
C LEU A 152 5.67 27.69 18.91
N GLN A 153 4.41 28.04 19.14
CA GLN A 153 3.26 27.28 18.65
C GLN A 153 3.20 27.26 17.11
N LYS A 154 3.51 28.38 16.46
CA LYS A 154 3.58 28.45 14.99
C LYS A 154 4.73 27.62 14.42
N GLU A 155 5.90 27.61 15.07
CA GLU A 155 7.03 26.76 14.65
C GLU A 155 6.73 25.27 14.83
N ILE A 156 6.10 24.86 15.93
CA ILE A 156 5.61 23.50 16.14
C ILE A 156 4.65 23.11 15.02
N ARG A 157 3.75 24.01 14.66
CA ARG A 157 2.77 23.78 13.59
C ARG A 157 3.44 23.62 12.21
N LEU A 158 4.48 24.40 11.92
CA LEU A 158 5.28 24.24 10.70
C LEU A 158 5.97 22.87 10.65
N GLU A 159 6.56 22.44 11.77
CA GLU A 159 7.21 21.13 11.81
C GLU A 159 6.21 19.98 11.66
N GLN A 160 5.02 20.10 12.25
CA GLN A 160 3.94 19.13 12.01
C GLN A 160 3.56 19.06 10.54
N MET A 161 3.46 20.20 9.85
CA MET A 161 3.18 20.24 8.41
C MET A 161 4.30 19.61 7.57
N ASN A 162 5.57 19.75 7.99
CA ASN A 162 6.69 19.07 7.34
C ASN A 162 6.59 17.55 7.45
N ILE A 163 6.22 17.05 8.61
CA ILE A 163 5.99 15.63 8.83
C ILE A 163 4.80 15.16 7.97
N ASP A 164 3.68 15.89 7.97
CA ASP A 164 2.50 15.58 7.16
C ASP A 164 2.82 15.53 5.65
N LYS A 165 3.66 16.46 5.16
CA LYS A 165 4.14 16.46 3.75
C LYS A 165 4.95 15.20 3.42
N THR A 166 5.79 14.76 4.33
CA THR A 166 6.58 13.54 4.15
C THR A 166 5.69 12.30 4.11
N GLU A 167 4.74 12.21 5.04
CA GLU A 167 3.75 11.12 5.08
C GLU A 167 2.91 11.06 3.80
N LEU A 168 2.44 12.23 3.30
CA LEU A 168 1.72 12.32 2.03
C LEU A 168 2.59 11.86 0.85
N GLN A 169 3.88 12.21 0.85
CA GLN A 169 4.80 11.77 -0.21
C GLN A 169 4.98 10.25 -0.19
N GLU A 170 5.19 9.65 0.97
CA GLU A 170 5.31 8.19 1.10
C GLU A 170 4.06 7.45 0.62
N ALA A 171 2.86 7.99 0.91
CA ALA A 171 1.62 7.42 0.41
C ALA A 171 1.49 7.56 -1.12
N MET A 172 1.88 8.71 -1.69
CA MET A 172 1.90 8.89 -3.15
C MET A 172 2.90 7.94 -3.82
N ASP A 173 4.06 7.70 -3.21
CA ASP A 173 5.06 6.78 -3.74
C ASP A 173 4.56 5.34 -3.72
N ALA A 174 3.90 4.92 -2.63
CA ALA A 174 3.22 3.62 -2.57
C ALA A 174 2.12 3.49 -3.63
N GLY A 175 1.34 4.54 -3.87
CA GLY A 175 0.33 4.60 -4.92
C GLY A 175 0.94 4.49 -6.32
N ASN A 176 2.06 5.17 -6.58
CA ASN A 176 2.78 5.08 -7.85
C ASN A 176 3.34 3.67 -8.10
N LEU A 177 3.83 2.98 -7.06
CA LEU A 177 4.26 1.58 -7.17
C LEU A 177 3.09 0.65 -7.48
N ALA A 178 1.93 0.84 -6.85
CA ALA A 178 0.72 0.08 -7.15
C ALA A 178 0.24 0.34 -8.60
N MET A 179 0.31 1.59 -9.07
CA MET A 179 0.01 1.98 -10.44
C MET A 179 0.94 1.30 -11.46
N ALA A 180 2.24 1.29 -11.20
CA ALA A 180 3.23 0.62 -12.04
C ALA A 180 2.98 -0.89 -12.11
N ALA A 181 2.64 -1.52 -10.98
CA ALA A 181 2.30 -2.93 -10.93
C ALA A 181 1.02 -3.23 -11.72
N ALA A 182 -0.02 -2.39 -11.62
CA ALA A 182 -1.27 -2.53 -12.39
C ALA A 182 -1.00 -2.47 -13.91
N ARG A 183 -0.22 -1.50 -14.37
CA ARG A 183 0.19 -1.39 -15.78
C ARG A 183 0.95 -2.64 -16.24
N SER A 184 1.84 -3.17 -15.42
CA SER A 184 2.59 -4.38 -15.75
C SER A 184 1.68 -5.60 -15.92
N VAL A 185 0.63 -5.73 -15.10
CA VAL A 185 -0.41 -6.76 -15.28
C VAL A 185 -1.16 -6.55 -16.58
N TYR A 186 -1.63 -5.33 -16.86
CA TYR A 186 -2.35 -4.99 -18.08
C TYR A 186 -1.56 -5.33 -19.35
N GLU A 187 -0.26 -5.02 -19.37
CA GLU A 187 0.64 -5.36 -20.49
C GLU A 187 0.73 -6.87 -20.69
N SER A 188 0.87 -7.66 -19.60
CA SER A 188 0.93 -9.11 -19.67
C SER A 188 -0.35 -9.73 -20.21
N LEU A 189 -1.50 -9.25 -19.73
CA LEU A 189 -2.82 -9.67 -20.22
C LEU A 189 -3.02 -9.29 -21.68
N SER A 190 -2.55 -8.12 -22.10
CA SER A 190 -2.61 -7.68 -23.49
C SER A 190 -1.73 -8.53 -24.42
N MET A 191 -0.58 -9.00 -23.92
CA MET A 191 0.25 -9.97 -24.66
C MET A 191 -0.44 -11.33 -24.76
N ALA A 192 -1.00 -11.85 -23.67
CA ALA A 192 -1.73 -13.11 -23.69
C ALA A 192 -2.93 -13.07 -24.67
N GLU A 193 -3.67 -11.96 -24.71
CA GLU A 193 -4.77 -11.74 -25.64
C GLU A 193 -4.33 -11.80 -27.12
N ARG A 194 -3.21 -11.13 -27.45
CA ARG A 194 -2.66 -11.13 -28.83
C ARG A 194 -2.24 -12.52 -29.29
N TRP A 195 -1.71 -13.34 -28.40
CA TRP A 195 -1.34 -14.71 -28.72
C TRP A 195 -2.57 -15.61 -28.87
N GLY A 196 -3.61 -15.45 -28.04
CA GLY A 196 -4.85 -16.18 -28.15
C GLY A 196 -5.61 -15.93 -29.50
N THR A 197 -5.57 -14.69 -30.01
CA THR A 197 -6.17 -14.36 -31.30
C THR A 197 -5.40 -14.95 -32.51
N ARG A 198 -4.10 -15.15 -32.40
CA ARG A 198 -3.29 -15.82 -33.45
C ARG A 198 -3.59 -17.31 -33.57
N GLU A 199 -3.97 -18.00 -32.51
CA GLU A 199 -4.35 -19.41 -32.51
C GLU A 199 -5.62 -19.65 -33.36
N LEU A 200 -6.60 -18.76 -33.26
CA LEU A 200 -7.82 -18.80 -34.10
C LEU A 200 -7.54 -18.72 -35.60
N SER A 201 -6.33 -18.28 -35.99
CA SER A 201 -5.90 -18.13 -37.40
C SER A 201 -5.00 -19.25 -37.86
N GLY A 202 -4.90 -20.40 -37.17
CA GLY A 202 -4.13 -21.58 -37.64
C GLY A 202 -2.74 -21.74 -37.01
N GLY A 203 -2.56 -21.37 -35.74
CA GLY A 203 -1.30 -21.45 -35.01
C GLY A 203 -0.87 -22.86 -34.60
N SER A 204 0.43 -23.13 -34.65
CA SER A 204 1.08 -24.40 -34.31
C SER A 204 1.20 -24.62 -32.79
N LEU A 205 1.58 -25.83 -32.36
CA LEU A 205 1.88 -26.25 -30.98
C LEU A 205 2.83 -25.32 -30.20
N ILE A 206 3.64 -24.50 -30.87
CA ILE A 206 4.54 -23.49 -30.28
C ILE A 206 3.73 -22.34 -29.68
N SER A 207 2.59 -22.00 -30.23
CA SER A 207 1.68 -20.93 -29.76
C SER A 207 1.18 -21.20 -28.35
N ASP A 208 0.85 -22.44 -28.01
CA ASP A 208 0.34 -22.82 -26.68
C ASP A 208 1.38 -22.62 -25.58
N VAL A 209 2.62 -23.05 -25.79
CA VAL A 209 3.69 -22.89 -24.78
C VAL A 209 3.97 -21.41 -24.49
N VAL A 210 3.96 -20.57 -25.52
CA VAL A 210 4.16 -19.13 -25.39
C VAL A 210 3.00 -18.48 -24.62
N LYS A 211 1.76 -18.88 -24.92
CA LYS A 211 0.55 -18.43 -24.24
C LYS A 211 0.61 -18.74 -22.73
N TYR A 212 0.94 -19.98 -22.36
CA TYR A 212 1.06 -20.38 -20.97
C TYR A 212 2.16 -19.64 -20.22
N ASN A 213 3.31 -19.36 -20.83
CA ASN A 213 4.36 -18.54 -20.25
C ASN A 213 3.89 -17.10 -19.98
N HIS A 214 3.08 -16.52 -20.87
CA HIS A 214 2.50 -15.20 -20.66
C HIS A 214 1.47 -15.19 -19.55
N MET A 215 0.68 -16.25 -19.40
CA MET A 215 -0.29 -16.40 -18.32
C MET A 215 0.40 -16.55 -16.95
N GLU A 216 1.44 -17.37 -16.87
CA GLU A 216 2.25 -17.50 -15.64
C GLU A 216 2.89 -16.15 -15.25
N THR A 217 3.40 -15.43 -16.25
CA THR A 217 3.94 -14.09 -16.05
C THR A 217 2.87 -13.13 -15.57
N ALA A 218 1.67 -13.17 -16.14
CA ALA A 218 0.54 -12.36 -15.70
C ALA A 218 0.15 -12.70 -14.26
N GLN A 219 0.12 -13.97 -13.88
CA GLN A 219 -0.17 -14.42 -12.51
C GLN A 219 0.85 -13.85 -11.50
N LYS A 220 2.15 -13.99 -11.78
CA LYS A 220 3.21 -13.45 -10.91
C LYS A 220 3.12 -11.92 -10.76
N ARG A 221 2.77 -11.22 -11.84
CA ARG A 221 2.54 -9.77 -11.82
C ARG A 221 1.29 -9.39 -11.01
N MET A 222 0.24 -10.22 -11.04
CA MET A 222 -0.95 -10.03 -10.23
C MET A 222 -0.66 -10.23 -8.73
N GLU A 223 0.14 -11.22 -8.36
CA GLU A 223 0.60 -11.43 -7.00
C GLU A 223 1.36 -10.19 -6.48
N ASN A 224 2.26 -9.63 -7.30
CA ASN A 224 2.96 -8.39 -6.99
C ASN A 224 1.99 -7.20 -6.87
N LEU A 225 1.03 -7.06 -7.77
CA LEU A 225 0.03 -5.99 -7.72
C LEU A 225 -0.77 -6.05 -6.41
N GLN A 226 -1.20 -7.24 -5.99
CA GLN A 226 -1.94 -7.43 -4.74
C GLN A 226 -1.13 -6.94 -3.54
N VAL A 227 0.17 -7.29 -3.49
CA VAL A 227 1.09 -6.81 -2.45
C VAL A 227 1.23 -5.29 -2.49
N MET A 228 1.38 -4.67 -3.67
CA MET A 228 1.52 -3.21 -3.79
C MET A 228 0.24 -2.48 -3.39
N ILE A 229 -0.93 -3.02 -3.73
CA ILE A 229 -2.23 -2.48 -3.30
C ILE A 229 -2.38 -2.57 -1.78
N SER A 230 -2.03 -3.71 -1.18
CA SER A 230 -2.07 -3.88 0.27
C SER A 230 -1.16 -2.86 0.98
N ARG A 231 0.05 -2.63 0.46
CA ARG A 231 0.97 -1.61 0.99
C ARG A 231 0.40 -0.20 0.85
N PHE A 232 -0.15 0.14 -0.31
CA PHE A 232 -0.79 1.44 -0.53
C PHE A 232 -1.96 1.65 0.43
N ARG A 233 -2.83 0.65 0.58
CA ARG A 233 -3.94 0.67 1.55
C ARG A 233 -3.47 0.92 2.98
N THR A 234 -2.38 0.26 3.39
CA THR A 234 -1.79 0.47 4.73
C THR A 234 -1.32 1.91 4.90
N GLN A 235 -0.64 2.49 3.91
CA GLN A 235 -0.23 3.89 3.94
C GLN A 235 -1.43 4.85 4.03
N LEU A 236 -2.51 4.55 3.31
CA LEU A 236 -3.74 5.34 3.34
C LEU A 236 -4.52 5.22 4.65
N SER A 237 -4.31 4.17 5.45
CA SER A 237 -5.00 3.98 6.73
C SER A 237 -4.68 5.07 7.75
N GLU A 238 -3.60 5.81 7.54
CA GLU A 238 -3.11 6.87 8.40
C GLU A 238 -3.83 8.21 8.22
N PHE A 239 -4.34 8.44 7.00
CA PHE A 239 -4.98 9.71 6.69
C PHE A 239 -6.43 9.72 7.17
N GLN A 240 -6.64 10.09 8.43
CA GLN A 240 -7.97 10.50 8.96
C GLN A 240 -8.31 11.94 8.55
N ILE A 241 -7.52 12.55 7.66
CA ILE A 241 -7.50 13.98 7.41
C ILE A 241 -8.39 14.31 6.21
N GLN A 242 -9.41 15.13 6.47
CA GLN A 242 -10.36 15.76 5.55
C GLN A 242 -11.41 14.81 4.93
N GLU A 243 -12.67 15.12 5.17
CA GLU A 243 -13.86 14.36 4.69
C GLU A 243 -13.82 14.03 3.18
N LYS A 244 -13.28 14.94 2.35
CA LYS A 244 -13.19 14.75 0.89
C LYS A 244 -12.20 13.65 0.48
N LEU A 245 -11.08 13.53 1.18
CA LEU A 245 -10.07 12.49 0.91
C LEU A 245 -10.54 11.14 1.47
N HIS A 246 -11.27 11.15 2.58
CA HIS A 246 -11.83 9.96 3.23
C HIS A 246 -12.76 9.15 2.32
N VAL A 247 -13.62 9.81 1.54
CA VAL A 247 -14.54 9.15 0.59
C VAL A 247 -13.78 8.39 -0.50
N SER A 248 -12.70 8.99 -1.03
CA SER A 248 -11.87 8.39 -2.07
C SER A 248 -11.08 7.17 -1.57
N ILE A 249 -10.53 7.27 -0.36
CA ILE A 249 -9.78 6.20 0.30
C ILE A 249 -10.71 5.03 0.67
N TYR A 250 -11.91 5.32 1.19
CA TYR A 250 -12.89 4.31 1.54
C TYR A 250 -13.34 3.50 0.32
N GLY A 251 -13.67 4.19 -0.77
CA GLY A 251 -14.03 3.55 -2.03
C GLY A 251 -12.91 2.66 -2.61
N PHE A 252 -11.66 3.10 -2.48
CA PHE A 252 -10.50 2.31 -2.89
C PHE A 252 -10.32 1.05 -2.02
N ARG A 253 -10.49 1.16 -0.70
CA ARG A 253 -10.39 0.00 0.22
C ARG A 253 -11.37 -1.10 -0.12
N GLN A 254 -12.63 -0.76 -0.40
CA GLN A 254 -13.65 -1.75 -0.78
C GLN A 254 -13.35 -2.44 -2.11
N TYR A 255 -12.70 -1.72 -3.03
CA TYR A 255 -12.42 -2.25 -4.37
C TYR A 255 -11.16 -3.10 -4.44
N ALA A 256 -10.20 -2.87 -3.56
CA ALA A 256 -8.96 -3.62 -3.52
C ALA A 256 -9.16 -5.13 -3.20
N ASP A 257 -10.32 -5.47 -2.64
CA ASP A 257 -10.67 -6.87 -2.32
C ASP A 257 -11.31 -7.62 -3.53
N ILE A 258 -11.60 -6.92 -4.64
CA ILE A 258 -12.24 -7.49 -5.83
C ILE A 258 -11.18 -7.75 -6.88
N PHE A 259 -10.48 -8.87 -6.78
CA PHE A 259 -9.57 -9.31 -7.84
C PHE A 259 -10.24 -10.33 -8.76
N PRO A 260 -9.87 -10.37 -10.06
CA PRO A 260 -10.43 -11.35 -10.99
C PRO A 260 -10.02 -12.76 -10.56
N ASP A 261 -10.99 -13.48 -10.05
CA ASP A 261 -10.78 -14.81 -9.49
C ASP A 261 -10.48 -15.89 -10.55
N ASN A 262 -10.63 -15.61 -11.84
CA ASN A 262 -10.77 -16.65 -12.87
C ASN A 262 -10.02 -16.35 -14.17
N LEU A 263 -8.69 -16.44 -14.20
CA LEU A 263 -7.90 -16.25 -15.43
C LEU A 263 -7.65 -17.53 -16.25
N PHE A 264 -8.00 -18.73 -15.75
CA PHE A 264 -7.41 -19.98 -16.22
C PHE A 264 -8.34 -20.98 -16.93
N SER A 265 -9.46 -20.56 -17.55
CA SER A 265 -10.35 -21.48 -18.26
C SER A 265 -10.30 -21.31 -19.78
N ASP A 266 -10.13 -22.43 -20.52
CA ASP A 266 -9.81 -22.43 -21.96
C ASP A 266 -10.93 -21.95 -22.90
N GLN A 267 -12.21 -22.26 -22.65
CA GLN A 267 -13.29 -21.91 -23.59
C GLN A 267 -13.72 -20.45 -23.56
N GLU A 268 -13.37 -19.70 -22.48
CA GLU A 268 -13.71 -18.29 -22.31
C GLU A 268 -12.48 -17.42 -22.03
N LEU A 269 -11.28 -17.94 -22.27
CA LEU A 269 -10.02 -17.27 -21.94
C LEU A 269 -9.97 -15.84 -22.47
N HIS A 270 -10.42 -15.64 -23.71
CA HIS A 270 -10.44 -14.31 -24.33
C HIS A 270 -11.37 -13.35 -23.59
N ILE A 271 -12.56 -13.81 -23.19
CA ILE A 271 -13.54 -13.01 -22.44
C ILE A 271 -12.97 -12.69 -21.06
N ARG A 272 -12.36 -13.66 -20.39
CA ARG A 272 -11.77 -13.49 -19.06
C ARG A 272 -10.56 -12.56 -19.06
N ILE A 273 -9.67 -12.68 -20.04
CA ILE A 273 -8.56 -11.73 -20.21
C ILE A 273 -9.12 -10.31 -20.41
N LYS A 274 -10.17 -10.14 -21.22
CA LYS A 274 -10.80 -8.85 -21.41
C LYS A 274 -11.41 -8.30 -20.13
N MET A 275 -12.14 -9.10 -19.37
CA MET A 275 -12.69 -8.72 -18.07
C MET A 275 -11.59 -8.36 -17.06
N ALA A 276 -10.53 -9.16 -16.99
CA ALA A 276 -9.39 -8.87 -16.14
C ALA A 276 -8.70 -7.55 -16.51
N LYS A 277 -8.54 -7.26 -17.79
CA LYS A 277 -8.02 -5.97 -18.28
C LYS A 277 -8.92 -4.81 -17.87
N GLU A 278 -10.23 -4.95 -18.02
CA GLU A 278 -11.20 -3.91 -17.61
C GLU A 278 -11.14 -3.66 -16.09
N GLN A 279 -11.00 -4.72 -15.29
CA GLN A 279 -10.84 -4.59 -13.83
C GLN A 279 -9.54 -3.90 -13.46
N VAL A 280 -8.41 -4.26 -14.08
CA VAL A 280 -7.12 -3.60 -13.86
C VAL A 280 -7.18 -2.13 -14.26
N MET A 281 -7.79 -1.79 -15.41
CA MET A 281 -8.00 -0.40 -15.81
C MET A 281 -8.89 0.37 -14.84
N GLY A 282 -9.93 -0.27 -14.30
CA GLY A 282 -10.78 0.31 -13.26
C GLY A 282 -9.99 0.59 -11.98
N MET A 283 -9.07 -0.29 -11.63
CA MET A 283 -8.17 -0.12 -10.48
C MET A 283 -7.17 1.01 -10.71
N GLU A 284 -6.54 1.10 -11.89
CA GLU A 284 -5.65 2.22 -12.24
C GLU A 284 -6.34 3.57 -12.07
N LYS A 285 -7.57 3.72 -12.58
CA LYS A 285 -8.34 4.96 -12.44
C LYS A 285 -8.60 5.32 -10.98
N LYS A 286 -8.87 4.34 -10.13
CA LYS A 286 -9.08 4.58 -8.69
C LYS A 286 -7.80 4.94 -7.97
N ILE A 287 -6.69 4.27 -8.27
CA ILE A 287 -5.37 4.62 -7.73
C ILE A 287 -5.00 6.05 -8.13
N ASP A 288 -5.17 6.39 -9.41
CA ASP A 288 -4.89 7.74 -9.91
C ASP A 288 -5.73 8.81 -9.21
N HIS A 289 -7.03 8.54 -9.02
CA HIS A 289 -7.93 9.44 -8.30
C HIS A 289 -7.48 9.67 -6.85
N VAL A 290 -7.04 8.64 -6.15
CA VAL A 290 -6.50 8.77 -4.78
C VAL A 290 -5.19 9.57 -4.79
N ILE A 291 -4.27 9.28 -5.72
CA ILE A 291 -3.01 10.03 -5.86
C ILE A 291 -3.29 11.51 -6.15
N ALA A 292 -4.26 11.81 -7.01
CA ALA A 292 -4.66 13.19 -7.28
C ALA A 292 -5.18 13.90 -6.01
N GLY A 293 -5.97 13.22 -5.20
CA GLY A 293 -6.44 13.71 -3.90
C GLY A 293 -5.28 13.99 -2.92
N LEU A 294 -4.29 13.08 -2.85
CA LEU A 294 -3.09 13.27 -2.02
C LEU A 294 -2.25 14.47 -2.50
N LYS A 295 -2.09 14.65 -3.81
CA LYS A 295 -1.43 15.84 -4.40
C LYS A 295 -2.15 17.12 -4.02
N ALA A 296 -3.47 17.16 -4.12
CA ALA A 296 -4.28 18.33 -3.72
C ALA A 296 -4.14 18.64 -2.23
N ALA A 297 -4.13 17.62 -1.36
CA ALA A 297 -3.88 17.79 0.07
C ALA A 297 -2.49 18.37 0.33
N LYS A 298 -1.46 17.88 -0.37
CA LYS A 298 -0.09 18.41 -0.27
C LYS A 298 0.02 19.87 -0.68
N LEU A 299 -0.65 20.26 -1.76
CA LEU A 299 -0.69 21.67 -2.19
C LEU A 299 -1.37 22.56 -1.15
N SER A 300 -2.48 22.11 -0.56
CA SER A 300 -3.16 22.82 0.52
C SER A 300 -2.28 22.99 1.78
N LEU A 301 -1.44 22.00 2.09
CA LEU A 301 -0.44 22.12 3.17
C LEU A 301 0.61 23.18 2.84
N LEU A 302 1.16 23.17 1.64
CA LEU A 302 2.15 24.18 1.20
C LEU A 302 1.61 25.59 1.26
N ASP A 303 0.34 25.82 0.91
CA ASP A 303 -0.28 27.15 1.00
C ASP A 303 -0.46 27.61 2.46
N ARG A 304 -0.81 26.69 3.36
CA ARG A 304 -0.89 26.99 4.80
C ARG A 304 0.48 27.26 5.41
N GLU A 305 1.48 26.48 5.04
CA GLU A 305 2.87 26.68 5.45
C GLU A 305 3.36 28.09 5.09
N ARG A 306 3.20 28.49 3.82
CA ARG A 306 3.58 29.84 3.36
C ARG A 306 2.90 30.97 4.13
N LYS A 307 1.65 30.78 4.56
CA LYS A 307 0.96 31.78 5.39
C LYS A 307 1.60 31.92 6.76
N ILE A 308 1.88 30.80 7.44
CA ILE A 308 2.52 30.82 8.77
C ILE A 308 3.94 31.38 8.68
N GLU A 309 4.71 31.02 7.63
CA GLU A 309 6.05 31.57 7.42
C GLU A 309 6.03 33.09 7.21
N LYS A 310 5.06 33.62 6.45
CA LYS A 310 4.89 35.07 6.31
C LYS A 310 4.56 35.76 7.63
N GLU A 311 3.70 35.15 8.44
CA GLU A 311 3.38 35.68 9.77
C GLU A 311 4.61 35.70 10.66
N LEU A 312 5.39 34.60 10.71
CA LEU A 312 6.62 34.54 11.52
C LEU A 312 7.67 35.55 11.05
N ASN A 313 7.85 35.72 9.73
CA ASN A 313 8.77 36.72 9.18
C ASN A 313 8.34 38.17 9.53
N HIS A 314 7.04 38.47 9.55
CA HIS A 314 6.54 39.78 9.97
C HIS A 314 6.86 40.07 11.43
N TRP A 315 6.74 39.09 12.31
CA TRP A 315 7.08 39.26 13.73
C TRP A 315 8.59 39.42 13.97
N SER A 316 9.44 38.79 13.15
CA SER A 316 10.89 38.93 13.25
C SER A 316 11.36 40.32 12.89
N VAL A 317 10.69 40.97 11.95
CA VAL A 317 10.98 42.38 11.52
C VAL A 317 10.44 43.39 12.51
N ALA A 318 9.23 43.16 13.06
CA ALA A 318 8.62 44.07 14.03
C ALA A 318 9.31 44.06 15.39
N GLY A 319 9.97 42.94 15.78
CA GLY A 319 10.74 42.84 17.00
C GLY A 319 12.18 43.43 16.95
N SER A 320 12.60 43.86 15.73
CA SER A 320 13.93 44.45 15.48
C SER A 320 13.90 45.96 15.38
N ALA A 321 12.74 46.58 15.46
CA ALA A 321 12.53 48.05 15.46
C ALA A 321 12.18 48.54 16.85
#